data_786c4349e17bba70edd76fd1b9f904b1
#
_entry.id   786c4349e17bba70edd76fd1b9f904b1
#
_cell.length_a   1.000
_cell.length_b   1.000
_cell.length_c   1.000
_cell.angle_alpha   90.00
_cell.angle_beta   90.00
_cell.angle_gamma   90.00
#
_symmetry.space_group_name_H-M   'P 1'
#
loop_
_entity.id
_entity.type
_entity.pdbx_description
1 polymer ?
#
loop_
_entity_poly.entity_id
_entity_poly.type
_entity_poly.pdbx_seq_one_letter_code
_entity_poly.pdbx_strand_id
1 'polypeptide(L)'
;MEYVFFDIECACVYKNVAKICVFGYCVCDEQFNNIKKEDILINPNGKFHLTDRGGDGIVLPYDYAEFKKYPPFPHFYPKIRSLLEGEDKLVFGHAAVNDVKYLCLETRRYKLPSFSFRFADTQIIYMAM
;
A
#
# COMPACT_ATOMS: atom_id res chain seq x y z
N MET A 1 -12.25 -15.40 -10.19
CA MET A 1 -10.93 -14.73 -10.18
C MET A 1 -11.12 -13.24 -10.07
N GLU A 2 -10.48 -12.63 -9.11
CA GLU A 2 -10.47 -11.17 -8.95
C GLU A 2 -9.09 -10.64 -9.23
N TYR A 3 -9.03 -9.46 -9.83
CA TYR A 3 -7.79 -8.72 -10.02
C TYR A 3 -7.75 -7.57 -9.02
N VAL A 4 -6.68 -7.52 -8.23
CA VAL A 4 -6.50 -6.50 -7.21
C VAL A 4 -5.33 -5.61 -7.60
N PHE A 5 -5.58 -4.34 -7.74
CA PHE A 5 -4.57 -3.32 -7.99
C PHE A 5 -4.38 -2.51 -6.73
N PHE A 6 -3.15 -2.29 -6.31
CA PHE A 6 -2.91 -1.52 -5.10
C PHE A 6 -1.75 -0.55 -5.26
N ASP A 7 -1.76 0.48 -4.43
CA ASP A 7 -0.72 1.49 -4.34
C ASP A 7 -0.61 1.96 -2.90
N ILE A 8 0.61 2.24 -2.44
CA ILE A 8 0.89 2.61 -1.06
C ILE A 8 1.60 3.97 -1.02
N GLU A 9 1.11 4.84 -0.13
CA GLU A 9 1.80 6.08 0.21
C GLU A 9 2.26 6.01 1.66
N CYS A 10 3.48 6.47 1.91
CA CYS A 10 4.07 6.52 3.23
C CYS A 10 4.26 7.96 3.69
N ALA A 11 4.02 8.21 4.97
CA ALA A 11 4.34 9.49 5.59
C ALA A 11 5.86 9.65 5.72
N CYS A 12 6.56 8.55 5.95
CA CYS A 12 8.00 8.53 6.13
C CYS A 12 8.55 7.15 5.78
N VAL A 13 9.71 7.12 5.12
CA VAL A 13 10.50 5.90 4.94
C VAL A 13 11.93 6.24 5.31
N TYR A 14 12.44 5.62 6.36
CA TYR A 14 13.78 5.91 6.86
C TYR A 14 14.35 4.73 7.65
N LYS A 15 15.58 4.32 7.32
CA LYS A 15 16.33 3.27 8.05
C LYS A 15 15.50 2.01 8.34
N ASN A 16 14.96 1.38 7.33
CA ASN A 16 14.17 0.15 7.47
C ASN A 16 12.88 0.32 8.27
N VAL A 17 12.36 1.53 8.34
CA VAL A 17 11.04 1.83 8.90
C VAL A 17 10.22 2.53 7.83
N ALA A 18 9.05 1.99 7.53
CA ALA A 18 8.07 2.63 6.68
C ALA A 18 6.82 2.92 7.49
N LYS A 19 6.29 4.12 7.38
CA LYS A 19 5.08 4.54 8.08
C LYS A 19 4.00 4.79 7.05
N ILE A 20 3.22 3.74 6.77
CA ILE A 20 2.17 3.77 5.76
C ILE A 20 1.04 4.69 6.22
N CYS A 21 0.57 5.55 5.32
CA CYS A 21 -0.55 6.44 5.59
C CYS A 21 -1.71 6.27 4.60
N VAL A 22 -1.48 5.73 3.42
CA VAL A 22 -2.56 5.45 2.45
C VAL A 22 -2.33 4.08 1.84
N PHE A 23 -3.37 3.26 1.83
CA PHE A 23 -3.43 2.05 1.03
C PHE A 23 -4.59 2.19 0.05
N GLY A 24 -4.26 2.48 -1.20
CA GLY A 24 -5.24 2.59 -2.26
C GLY A 24 -5.39 1.27 -2.99
N TYR A 25 -6.60 0.88 -3.32
CA TYR A 25 -6.82 -0.35 -4.04
C TYR A 25 -8.05 -0.29 -4.94
N CYS A 26 -8.03 -1.15 -5.94
CA CYS A 26 -9.15 -1.37 -6.85
C CYS A 26 -9.28 -2.87 -7.07
N VAL A 27 -10.49 -3.40 -6.92
CA VAL A 27 -10.79 -4.80 -7.23
C VAL A 27 -11.62 -4.84 -8.50
N CYS A 28 -11.20 -5.66 -9.46
CA CYS A 28 -11.88 -5.86 -10.73
C CYS A 28 -12.27 -7.31 -10.90
N ASP A 29 -13.33 -7.56 -11.67
CA ASP A 29 -13.69 -8.90 -12.10
C ASP A 29 -12.86 -9.33 -13.31
N GLU A 30 -13.15 -10.51 -13.87
CA GLU A 30 -12.40 -11.07 -15.00
C GLU A 30 -12.54 -10.25 -16.29
N GLN A 31 -13.58 -9.44 -16.40
CA GLN A 31 -13.78 -8.52 -17.52
C GLN A 31 -13.22 -7.14 -17.24
N PHE A 32 -12.47 -6.97 -16.15
CA PHE A 32 -11.92 -5.69 -15.70
C PHE A 32 -12.97 -4.65 -15.34
N ASN A 33 -14.18 -5.09 -15.01
CA ASN A 33 -15.17 -4.19 -14.42
C ASN A 33 -14.79 -3.88 -12.98
N ASN A 34 -14.86 -2.61 -12.62
CA ASN A 34 -14.52 -2.16 -11.28
C ASN A 34 -15.60 -2.58 -10.30
N ILE A 35 -15.28 -3.50 -9.38
CA ILE A 35 -16.19 -3.98 -8.35
C ILE A 35 -16.11 -3.08 -7.12
N LYS A 36 -14.87 -2.68 -6.73
CA LYS A 36 -14.64 -1.89 -5.53
C LYS A 36 -13.39 -1.06 -5.69
N LYS A 37 -13.44 0.18 -5.21
CA LYS A 37 -12.30 1.10 -5.20
C LYS A 37 -12.34 1.90 -3.91
N GLU A 38 -11.21 1.99 -3.24
CA GLU A 38 -11.12 2.72 -1.97
C GLU A 38 -9.69 3.16 -1.70
N ASP A 39 -9.54 4.33 -1.07
CA ASP A 39 -8.31 4.74 -0.43
C ASP A 39 -8.48 4.60 1.08
N ILE A 40 -7.77 3.66 1.68
CA ILE A 40 -7.76 3.47 3.12
C ILE A 40 -6.76 4.47 3.71
N LEU A 41 -7.25 5.42 4.51
CA LEU A 41 -6.41 6.37 5.21
C LEU A 41 -6.01 5.78 6.55
N ILE A 42 -4.71 5.82 6.84
CA ILE A 42 -4.12 5.15 7.99
C ILE A 42 -3.30 6.16 8.79
N ASN A 43 -3.47 6.15 10.11
CA ASN A 43 -2.62 6.96 10.97
C ASN A 43 -1.20 6.36 10.94
N PRO A 44 -0.20 7.12 10.46
CA PRO A 44 1.17 6.58 10.36
C PRO A 44 1.87 6.47 11.70
N ASN A 45 1.32 7.01 12.78
CA ASN A 45 1.97 7.09 14.10
C ASN A 45 3.37 7.69 14.00
N GLY A 46 3.46 8.81 13.31
CA GLY A 46 4.72 9.51 13.10
C GLY A 46 4.55 10.75 12.28
N LYS A 47 5.63 11.49 12.14
CA LYS A 47 5.66 12.73 11.38
C LYS A 47 5.74 12.44 9.88
N PHE A 48 5.25 13.39 9.10
CA PHE A 48 5.38 13.34 7.65
C PHE A 48 6.75 13.89 7.24
N HIS A 49 7.50 13.08 6.50
CA HIS A 49 8.79 13.45 5.91
C HIS A 49 8.76 13.05 4.44
N LEU A 50 8.16 13.90 3.60
CA LEU A 50 7.95 13.63 2.18
C LEU A 50 9.00 14.30 1.29
N THR A 51 9.91 15.06 1.88
CA THR A 51 10.91 15.86 1.16
C THR A 51 12.30 15.25 1.15
N ASP A 52 12.48 14.09 1.74
CA ASP A 52 13.76 13.43 1.74
C ASP A 52 14.13 12.94 0.33
N ARG A 53 15.40 12.74 0.09
CA ARG A 53 15.97 12.21 -1.14
C ARG A 53 15.92 13.11 -2.36
N GLY A 54 16.37 14.34 -2.21
CA GLY A 54 16.69 15.14 -3.37
C GLY A 54 15.69 16.20 -3.72
N GLY A 55 14.83 16.51 -2.85
CA GLY A 55 14.24 17.83 -2.86
C GLY A 55 12.91 18.04 -3.54
N ASP A 56 12.45 17.14 -4.36
CA ASP A 56 11.10 17.23 -4.91
C ASP A 56 10.14 16.49 -4.01
N GLY A 57 9.67 17.14 -2.97
CA GLY A 57 8.77 16.53 -2.02
C GLY A 57 7.49 15.99 -2.68
N ILE A 58 7.09 14.79 -2.31
CA ILE A 58 5.79 14.26 -2.69
C ILE A 58 4.75 14.98 -1.86
N VAL A 59 3.77 15.60 -2.52
CA VAL A 59 2.64 16.24 -1.84
C VAL A 59 1.44 15.33 -2.00
N LEU A 60 0.91 14.85 -0.88
CA LEU A 60 -0.30 14.05 -0.89
C LEU A 60 -1.53 14.96 -0.98
N PRO A 61 -2.61 14.50 -1.64
CA PRO A 61 -3.83 15.32 -1.80
C PRO A 61 -4.69 15.37 -0.54
N TYR A 62 -4.09 15.19 0.63
CA TYR A 62 -4.79 15.14 1.91
C TYR A 62 -4.19 16.15 2.88
N ASP A 63 -5.02 16.65 3.78
CA ASP A 63 -4.53 17.39 4.95
C ASP A 63 -3.88 16.39 5.92
N TYR A 64 -2.60 16.57 6.21
CA TYR A 64 -1.86 15.64 7.05
C TYR A 64 -2.43 15.53 8.47
N ALA A 65 -3.06 16.59 8.97
CA ALA A 65 -3.73 16.53 10.27
C ALA A 65 -4.91 15.55 10.30
N GLU A 66 -5.52 15.28 9.16
CA GLU A 66 -6.63 14.33 9.06
C GLU A 66 -6.22 12.92 9.45
N PHE A 67 -4.97 12.53 9.13
CA PHE A 67 -4.51 11.16 9.38
C PHE A 67 -4.52 10.77 10.85
N LYS A 68 -4.42 11.75 11.75
CA LYS A 68 -4.48 11.48 13.19
C LYS A 68 -5.85 11.00 13.66
N LYS A 69 -6.88 11.23 12.86
CA LYS A 69 -8.26 10.81 13.17
C LYS A 69 -8.52 9.35 12.84
N TYR A 70 -7.62 8.71 12.12
CA TYR A 70 -7.80 7.33 11.67
C TYR A 70 -7.03 6.37 12.56
N PRO A 71 -7.47 5.10 12.61
CA PRO A 71 -6.71 4.08 13.32
C PRO A 71 -5.35 3.82 12.65
N PRO A 72 -4.37 3.28 13.38
CA PRO A 72 -3.10 2.89 12.80
C PRO A 72 -3.21 1.57 12.01
N PHE A 73 -2.10 1.20 11.36
CA PHE A 73 -2.02 0.06 10.46
C PHE A 73 -2.59 -1.26 11.03
N PRO A 74 -2.34 -1.64 12.29
CA PRO A 74 -2.87 -2.91 12.81
C PRO A 74 -4.38 -3.04 12.73
N HIS A 75 -5.11 -1.92 12.81
CA HIS A 75 -6.56 -1.95 12.68
C HIS A 75 -6.99 -2.41 11.29
N PHE A 76 -6.25 -2.03 10.25
CA PHE A 76 -6.57 -2.33 8.87
C PHE A 76 -5.88 -3.60 8.35
N TYR A 77 -4.98 -4.17 9.14
CA TYR A 77 -4.19 -5.31 8.72
C TYR A 77 -5.04 -6.50 8.27
N PRO A 78 -6.10 -6.91 8.99
CA PRO A 78 -6.94 -8.03 8.52
C PRO A 78 -7.62 -7.75 7.19
N LYS A 79 -8.07 -6.52 6.98
CA LYS A 79 -8.71 -6.11 5.73
C LYS A 79 -7.73 -6.13 4.57
N ILE A 80 -6.55 -5.56 4.77
CA ILE A 80 -5.50 -5.52 3.74
C ILE A 80 -5.05 -6.94 3.41
N ARG A 81 -4.88 -7.78 4.42
CA ARG A 81 -4.53 -9.18 4.23
C ARG A 81 -5.56 -9.92 3.40
N SER A 82 -6.83 -9.71 3.70
CA SER A 82 -7.94 -10.30 2.95
C SER A 82 -7.99 -9.85 1.50
N LEU A 83 -7.58 -8.61 1.23
CA LEU A 83 -7.51 -8.08 -0.14
C LEU A 83 -6.38 -8.70 -0.95
N LEU A 84 -5.23 -8.95 -0.33
CA LEU A 84 -4.01 -9.36 -1.02
C LEU A 84 -3.82 -10.88 -1.07
N GLU A 85 -4.25 -11.60 -0.03
CA GLU A 85 -4.06 -13.05 0.08
C GLU A 85 -5.29 -13.81 -0.39
N GLY A 86 -5.07 -14.96 -1.00
CA GLY A 86 -6.12 -15.84 -1.48
C GLY A 86 -5.77 -16.44 -2.84
N GLU A 87 -6.29 -17.62 -3.11
CA GLU A 87 -6.00 -18.36 -4.35
C GLU A 87 -6.74 -17.78 -5.56
N ASP A 88 -7.88 -17.14 -5.33
CA ASP A 88 -8.74 -16.63 -6.40
C ASP A 88 -8.41 -15.19 -6.77
N LYS A 89 -7.19 -14.76 -6.51
CA LYS A 89 -6.78 -13.38 -6.73
C LYS A 89 -5.48 -13.29 -7.50
N LEU A 90 -5.41 -12.34 -8.41
CA LEU A 90 -4.16 -11.84 -8.97
C LEU A 90 -3.96 -10.41 -8.48
N VAL A 91 -2.79 -10.14 -7.90
CA VAL A 91 -2.45 -8.84 -7.33
C VAL A 91 -1.47 -8.15 -8.24
N PHE A 92 -1.73 -6.87 -8.51
CA PHE A 92 -0.89 -6.05 -9.37
C PHE A 92 -0.50 -4.76 -8.66
N GLY A 93 0.71 -4.30 -8.92
CA GLY A 93 1.17 -2.99 -8.51
C GLY A 93 2.12 -2.44 -9.56
N HIS A 94 2.28 -1.11 -9.61
CA HIS A 94 3.25 -0.46 -10.48
C HIS A 94 4.49 -0.11 -9.66
N ALA A 95 5.66 -0.59 -10.07
CA ALA A 95 6.88 -0.55 -9.26
C ALA A 95 6.64 -1.18 -7.87
N ALA A 96 5.95 -2.32 -7.85
CA ALA A 96 5.36 -2.92 -6.65
C ALA A 96 6.40 -3.40 -5.64
N VAL A 97 7.66 -3.55 -6.04
CA VAL A 97 8.73 -3.98 -5.13
C VAL A 97 8.83 -3.05 -3.92
N ASN A 98 8.69 -1.74 -4.13
CA ASN A 98 8.72 -0.77 -3.03
C ASN A 98 7.50 -0.92 -2.13
N ASP A 99 6.31 -1.06 -2.71
CA ASP A 99 5.07 -1.20 -1.93
C ASP A 99 5.07 -2.48 -1.10
N VAL A 100 5.55 -3.59 -1.67
CA VAL A 100 5.69 -4.85 -0.94
C VAL A 100 6.70 -4.69 0.20
N LYS A 101 7.79 -3.98 -0.03
CA LYS A 101 8.77 -3.67 1.02
C LYS A 101 8.13 -2.87 2.16
N TYR A 102 7.32 -1.87 1.84
CA TYR A 102 6.64 -1.06 2.86
C TYR A 102 5.71 -1.92 3.71
N LEU A 103 4.97 -2.83 3.09
CA LEU A 103 4.11 -3.77 3.83
C LEU A 103 4.94 -4.66 4.78
N CYS A 104 6.08 -5.17 4.31
CA CYS A 104 6.98 -5.96 5.15
C CYS A 104 7.49 -5.17 6.34
N LEU A 105 7.89 -3.93 6.11
CA LEU A 105 8.44 -3.07 7.17
C LEU A 105 7.36 -2.71 8.20
N GLU A 106 6.13 -2.45 7.77
CA GLU A 106 5.05 -2.16 8.71
C GLU A 106 4.65 -3.37 9.53
N THR A 107 4.60 -4.56 8.95
CA THR A 107 4.33 -5.77 9.73
C THR A 107 5.41 -6.01 10.78
N ARG A 108 6.67 -5.76 10.47
CA ARG A 108 7.76 -5.82 11.46
C ARG A 108 7.60 -4.79 12.56
N ARG A 109 7.28 -3.55 12.19
CA ARG A 109 7.11 -2.44 13.13
C ARG A 109 6.07 -2.75 14.18
N TYR A 110 4.98 -3.37 13.79
CA TYR A 110 3.85 -3.69 14.66
C TYR A 110 3.83 -5.15 15.12
N LYS A 111 4.87 -5.92 14.81
CA LYS A 111 4.99 -7.34 15.20
C LYS A 111 3.81 -8.18 14.72
N LEU A 112 3.39 -7.94 13.48
CA LEU A 112 2.33 -8.70 12.83
C LEU A 112 2.92 -9.78 11.92
N PRO A 113 2.17 -10.86 11.64
CA PRO A 113 2.62 -11.85 10.66
C PRO A 113 2.82 -11.23 9.29
N SER A 114 3.85 -11.68 8.58
CA SER A 114 4.14 -11.21 7.23
C SER A 114 3.02 -11.59 6.26
N PHE A 115 2.80 -10.74 5.26
CA PHE A 115 1.90 -11.06 4.17
C PHE A 115 2.51 -12.15 3.28
N SER A 116 1.66 -13.01 2.74
CA SER A 116 2.05 -14.04 1.78
C SER A 116 1.12 -13.95 0.58
N PHE A 117 1.61 -13.38 -0.52
CA PHE A 117 0.84 -13.26 -1.75
C PHE A 117 1.78 -13.14 -2.94
N ARG A 118 1.25 -13.48 -4.11
CA ARG A 118 1.93 -13.28 -5.38
C ARG A 118 1.47 -11.98 -6.01
N PHE A 119 2.39 -11.28 -6.65
CA PHE A 119 2.05 -10.05 -7.33
C PHE A 119 2.78 -9.96 -8.67
N ALA A 120 2.16 -9.25 -9.61
CA ALA A 120 2.78 -8.87 -10.87
C ALA A 120 3.03 -7.37 -10.85
N ASP A 121 4.19 -6.98 -11.37
CA ASP A 121 4.57 -5.57 -11.44
C ASP A 121 4.26 -5.06 -12.86
N THR A 122 3.30 -4.16 -12.95
CA THR A 122 2.88 -3.62 -14.25
C THR A 122 3.98 -2.82 -14.92
N GLN A 123 4.89 -2.23 -14.16
CA GLN A 123 6.06 -1.54 -14.73
C GLN A 123 6.98 -2.52 -15.48
N ILE A 124 7.26 -3.66 -14.86
CA ILE A 124 8.10 -4.69 -15.48
C ILE A 124 7.43 -5.28 -16.70
N ILE A 125 6.14 -5.56 -16.64
CA ILE A 125 5.35 -6.05 -17.78
C ILE A 125 5.42 -5.05 -18.93
N TYR A 126 5.22 -3.77 -18.64
CA TYR A 126 5.28 -2.71 -19.64
C TYR A 126 6.66 -2.63 -20.30
N MET A 127 7.74 -2.71 -19.52
CA MET A 127 9.11 -2.64 -20.02
C MET A 127 9.47 -3.86 -20.87
N ALA A 128 8.84 -5.00 -20.63
CA ALA A 128 9.09 -6.23 -21.38
C ALA A 128 8.36 -6.28 -22.73
N MET A 129 7.38 -5.42 -22.92
CA MET A 129 6.64 -5.34 -24.18
C MET A 129 7.42 -4.59 -25.25
#